data_d6cb882829e01fe6af4152d94e01f17b
#
_entry.id   d6cb882829e01fe6af4152d94e01f17b
#
_cell.length_a   1.000
_cell.length_b   1.000
_cell.length_c   1.000
_cell.angle_alpha   90.00
_cell.angle_beta   90.00
_cell.angle_gamma   90.00
#
_symmetry.space_group_name_H-M   'P 1'
#
loop_
_entity.id
_entity.type
_entity.pdbx_description
1 polymer ?
#
loop_
_entity_poly.entity_id
_entity_poly.type
_entity_poly.pdbx_seq_one_letter_code
_entity_poly.pdbx_strand_id
1 'polypeptide(L)'
;GKKSFYLTTNGLYAVLRYFADSAKFNRVDLRPHMFRRAYAMLWTWRYEIGDLEELRLMLKHNSLNFTQKYTDDENVWEFMGKNEQDLAFDLLNRAFQRKIVVAGKMSETLERYSRIIQAKSTLLDAVTIADHIDDIIINTGLRVVAHADGFCFINHTSLENALCRTEGIGLDPVKRKDTICMNCPNFATDNSRKPYWEKRIKLYQEVVESSKNEQLIEGSK
;
A
#
# COMPACT_ATOMS: atom_id res chain seq x y z
N GLY A 1 -37.30 -12.18 -21.22
CA GLY A 1 -36.50 -12.39 -20.04
C GLY A 1 -35.08 -12.82 -20.42
N LYS A 2 -34.05 -12.12 -19.95
CA LYS A 2 -32.65 -12.52 -20.14
C LYS A 2 -32.45 -13.83 -19.37
N LYS A 3 -32.13 -14.93 -20.08
CA LYS A 3 -31.71 -16.17 -19.43
C LYS A 3 -30.31 -15.96 -18.86
N SER A 4 -30.15 -15.98 -17.56
CA SER A 4 -28.84 -16.02 -16.90
C SER A 4 -28.34 -17.47 -16.97
N PHE A 5 -27.19 -17.66 -17.61
CA PHE A 5 -26.51 -18.95 -17.63
C PHE A 5 -25.45 -18.96 -16.51
N TYR A 6 -25.57 -19.94 -15.63
CA TYR A 6 -24.53 -20.19 -14.63
C TYR A 6 -23.46 -21.09 -15.25
N LEU A 7 -22.20 -20.68 -15.11
CA LEU A 7 -21.09 -21.50 -15.53
C LEU A 7 -20.97 -22.70 -14.56
N THR A 8 -21.06 -23.91 -15.09
CA THR A 8 -20.83 -25.11 -14.27
C THR A 8 -19.33 -25.23 -13.96
N THR A 9 -18.97 -26.01 -12.94
CA THR A 9 -17.56 -26.27 -12.59
C THR A 9 -16.78 -26.81 -13.79
N ASN A 10 -17.36 -27.75 -14.53
CA ASN A 10 -16.72 -28.30 -15.73
C ASN A 10 -16.59 -27.26 -16.85
N GLY A 11 -17.60 -26.39 -17.02
CA GLY A 11 -17.51 -25.28 -17.97
C GLY A 11 -16.40 -24.30 -17.61
N LEU A 12 -16.25 -23.99 -16.32
CA LEU A 12 -15.15 -23.14 -15.85
C LEU A 12 -13.77 -23.74 -16.18
N TYR A 13 -13.57 -25.03 -15.90
CA TYR A 13 -12.31 -25.70 -16.23
C TYR A 13 -12.04 -25.78 -17.75
N ALA A 14 -13.09 -25.91 -18.56
CA ALA A 14 -12.96 -25.86 -20.02
C ALA A 14 -12.48 -24.47 -20.49
N VAL A 15 -13.06 -23.39 -19.93
CA VAL A 15 -12.63 -22.01 -20.22
C VAL A 15 -11.17 -21.78 -19.78
N LEU A 16 -10.78 -22.25 -18.60
CA LEU A 16 -9.41 -22.11 -18.12
C LEU A 16 -8.39 -22.85 -18.99
N ARG A 17 -8.74 -24.04 -19.46
CA ARG A 17 -7.90 -24.79 -20.43
C ARG A 17 -7.76 -24.03 -21.74
N TYR A 18 -8.87 -23.57 -22.31
CA TYR A 18 -8.85 -22.76 -23.52
C TYR A 18 -7.98 -21.50 -23.36
N PHE A 19 -8.08 -20.83 -22.21
CA PHE A 19 -7.23 -19.69 -21.88
C PHE A 19 -5.74 -20.05 -21.82
N ALA A 20 -5.39 -21.17 -21.15
CA ALA A 20 -4.01 -21.65 -21.06
C ALA A 20 -3.43 -21.96 -22.44
N ASP A 21 -4.20 -22.65 -23.29
CA ASP A 21 -3.81 -23.00 -24.66
C ASP A 21 -3.62 -21.74 -25.52
N SER A 22 -4.55 -20.79 -25.42
CA SER A 22 -4.48 -19.52 -26.16
C SER A 22 -3.28 -18.65 -25.72
N ALA A 23 -2.93 -18.68 -24.44
CA ALA A 23 -1.77 -17.99 -23.89
C ALA A 23 -0.45 -18.76 -24.04
N LYS A 24 -0.48 -19.95 -24.70
CA LYS A 24 0.68 -20.84 -24.92
C LYS A 24 1.36 -21.29 -23.61
N PHE A 25 0.60 -21.40 -22.52
CA PHE A 25 1.07 -21.99 -21.27
C PHE A 25 1.11 -23.53 -21.41
N ASN A 26 2.28 -24.08 -21.64
CA ASN A 26 2.47 -25.50 -21.68
C ASN A 26 2.35 -26.13 -20.29
N ARG A 27 1.40 -27.04 -20.10
CA ARG A 27 1.25 -27.93 -18.94
C ARG A 27 0.86 -27.31 -17.60
N VAL A 28 0.15 -26.21 -17.58
CA VAL A 28 -0.38 -25.67 -16.33
C VAL A 28 -1.84 -26.10 -16.17
N ASP A 29 -2.10 -26.91 -15.14
CA ASP A 29 -3.47 -27.22 -14.70
C ASP A 29 -4.03 -26.02 -13.94
N LEU A 30 -4.55 -25.04 -14.67
CA LEU A 30 -5.10 -23.81 -14.09
C LEU A 30 -6.36 -24.11 -13.28
N ARG A 31 -6.34 -23.70 -12.03
CA ARG A 31 -7.46 -23.83 -11.09
C ARG A 31 -7.97 -22.47 -10.65
N PRO A 32 -9.29 -22.32 -10.41
CA PRO A 32 -9.85 -21.04 -9.94
C PRO A 32 -9.16 -20.48 -8.70
N HIS A 33 -8.73 -21.37 -7.80
CA HIS A 33 -8.01 -20.99 -6.57
C HIS A 33 -6.64 -20.36 -6.84
N MET A 34 -5.96 -20.74 -7.91
CA MET A 34 -4.68 -20.12 -8.30
C MET A 34 -4.87 -18.66 -8.70
N PHE A 35 -5.96 -18.33 -9.40
CA PHE A 35 -6.29 -16.93 -9.73
C PHE A 35 -6.62 -16.12 -8.48
N ARG A 36 -7.33 -16.73 -7.53
CA ARG A 36 -7.62 -16.07 -6.25
C ARG A 36 -6.33 -15.77 -5.49
N ARG A 37 -5.40 -16.72 -5.45
CA ARG A 37 -4.08 -16.53 -4.82
C ARG A 37 -3.26 -15.47 -5.56
N ALA A 38 -3.14 -15.58 -6.88
CA ALA A 38 -2.44 -14.58 -7.69
C ALA A 38 -3.05 -13.18 -7.52
N TYR A 39 -4.37 -13.06 -7.47
CA TYR A 39 -5.04 -11.79 -7.20
C TYR A 39 -4.68 -11.23 -5.82
N ALA A 40 -4.69 -12.06 -4.78
CA ALA A 40 -4.31 -11.63 -3.42
C ALA A 40 -2.85 -11.15 -3.38
N MET A 41 -1.95 -11.88 -4.04
CA MET A 41 -0.54 -11.50 -4.15
C MET A 41 -0.39 -10.17 -4.91
N LEU A 42 -1.02 -10.04 -6.07
CA LEU A 42 -0.98 -8.81 -6.86
C LEU A 42 -1.61 -7.62 -6.11
N TRP A 43 -2.63 -7.86 -5.30
CA TRP A 43 -3.24 -6.82 -4.46
C TRP A 43 -2.26 -6.26 -3.46
N THR A 44 -1.52 -7.09 -2.76
CA THR A 44 -0.51 -6.66 -1.79
C THR A 44 0.71 -6.00 -2.46
N TRP A 45 0.94 -6.29 -3.74
CA TRP A 45 2.03 -5.70 -4.51
C TRP A 45 1.65 -4.44 -5.27
N ARG A 46 0.38 -4.09 -5.33
CA ARG A 46 -0.04 -2.83 -5.95
C ARG A 46 0.45 -1.67 -5.09
N TYR A 47 1.24 -0.82 -5.70
CA TYR A 47 1.84 0.35 -5.08
C TYR A 47 0.84 1.27 -4.37
N GLU A 48 -0.44 1.18 -4.68
CA GLU A 48 -1.39 2.20 -4.32
C GLU A 48 -2.51 1.71 -3.39
N ILE A 49 -2.73 0.40 -3.26
CA ILE A 49 -3.88 -0.15 -2.53
C ILE A 49 -3.46 -1.48 -1.86
N GLY A 50 -2.63 -1.43 -0.82
CA GLY A 50 -2.11 -2.64 -0.15
C GLY A 50 -2.82 -3.01 1.15
N ASP A 51 -4.08 -2.62 1.37
CA ASP A 51 -4.79 -2.92 2.61
C ASP A 51 -5.30 -4.36 2.62
N LEU A 52 -4.74 -5.19 3.52
CA LEU A 52 -5.15 -6.59 3.73
C LEU A 52 -6.60 -6.72 4.22
N GLU A 53 -7.13 -5.73 4.93
CA GLU A 53 -8.51 -5.77 5.41
C GLU A 53 -9.48 -5.58 4.23
N GLU A 54 -9.18 -4.68 3.31
CA GLU A 54 -9.97 -4.50 2.10
C GLU A 54 -9.91 -5.76 1.22
N LEU A 55 -8.73 -6.36 1.07
CA LEU A 55 -8.56 -7.64 0.40
C LEU A 55 -9.37 -8.75 1.06
N ARG A 56 -9.40 -8.81 2.41
CA ARG A 56 -10.19 -9.75 3.16
C ARG A 56 -11.68 -9.65 2.81
N LEU A 57 -12.20 -8.42 2.79
CA LEU A 57 -13.60 -8.16 2.45
C LEU A 57 -13.92 -8.56 1.00
N MET A 58 -13.04 -8.23 0.05
CA MET A 58 -13.23 -8.59 -1.37
C MET A 58 -13.19 -10.11 -1.58
N LEU A 59 -12.31 -10.81 -0.91
CA LEU A 59 -12.20 -12.28 -0.98
C LEU A 59 -13.25 -12.98 -0.12
N LYS A 60 -14.03 -12.23 0.68
CA LYS A 60 -15.04 -12.76 1.63
C LYS A 60 -14.43 -13.76 2.62
N HIS A 61 -13.23 -13.45 3.11
CA HIS A 61 -12.58 -14.25 4.13
C HIS A 61 -13.09 -13.88 5.51
N ASN A 62 -13.31 -14.88 6.37
CA ASN A 62 -13.81 -14.69 7.72
C ASN A 62 -12.78 -14.08 8.68
N SER A 63 -11.49 -14.19 8.37
CA SER A 63 -10.43 -13.63 9.21
C SER A 63 -9.27 -13.08 8.37
N LEU A 64 -8.56 -12.10 8.94
CA LEU A 64 -7.37 -11.53 8.36
C LEU A 64 -6.24 -12.56 8.20
N ASN A 65 -6.08 -13.45 9.19
CA ASN A 65 -5.09 -14.53 9.16
C ASN A 65 -5.27 -15.45 7.94
N PHE A 66 -6.52 -15.67 7.52
CA PHE A 66 -6.80 -16.47 6.34
C PHE A 66 -6.38 -15.75 5.05
N THR A 67 -6.54 -14.43 5.01
CA THR A 67 -6.08 -13.60 3.89
C THR A 67 -4.55 -13.55 3.84
N GLN A 68 -3.91 -13.40 4.97
CA GLN A 68 -2.45 -13.32 5.10
C GLN A 68 -1.75 -14.59 4.58
N LYS A 69 -2.32 -15.78 4.78
CA LYS A 69 -1.79 -17.03 4.20
C LYS A 69 -1.67 -17.04 2.68
N TYR A 70 -2.43 -16.19 1.98
CA TYR A 70 -2.33 -16.05 0.52
C TYR A 70 -1.15 -15.17 0.10
N THR A 71 -0.65 -14.38 1.01
CA THR A 71 0.45 -13.43 0.79
C THR A 71 1.78 -13.93 1.38
N ASP A 72 1.74 -14.94 2.25
CA ASP A 72 2.91 -15.58 2.85
C ASP A 72 3.52 -16.61 1.88
N ASP A 73 4.38 -16.13 0.98
CA ASP A 73 5.16 -16.96 0.06
C ASP A 73 6.60 -16.44 0.02
N GLU A 74 7.59 -17.30 0.21
CA GLU A 74 9.01 -16.89 0.24
C GLU A 74 9.45 -16.18 -1.03
N ASN A 75 8.94 -16.60 -2.21
CA ASN A 75 9.23 -15.91 -3.47
C ASN A 75 8.60 -14.51 -3.55
N VAL A 76 7.59 -14.24 -2.72
CA VAL A 76 6.93 -12.93 -2.62
C VAL A 76 7.84 -11.92 -1.92
N TRP A 77 8.62 -12.34 -0.93
CA TRP A 77 9.46 -11.44 -0.14
C TRP A 77 10.54 -10.76 -0.97
N GLU A 78 11.21 -11.51 -1.85
CA GLU A 78 12.21 -10.94 -2.76
C GLU A 78 11.58 -9.95 -3.73
N PHE A 79 10.44 -10.31 -4.31
CA PHE A 79 9.69 -9.46 -5.22
C PHE A 79 9.12 -8.21 -4.52
N MET A 80 8.63 -8.34 -3.29
CA MET A 80 8.15 -7.20 -2.49
C MET A 80 9.27 -6.20 -2.21
N GLY A 81 10.46 -6.66 -1.83
CA GLY A 81 11.59 -5.78 -1.57
C GLY A 81 11.94 -4.92 -2.78
N LYS A 82 11.92 -5.50 -3.97
CA LYS A 82 12.15 -4.77 -5.23
C LYS A 82 11.04 -3.77 -5.50
N ASN A 83 9.77 -4.18 -5.37
CA ASN A 83 8.63 -3.29 -5.59
C ASN A 83 8.62 -2.11 -4.61
N GLU A 84 9.01 -2.32 -3.35
CA GLU A 84 9.12 -1.26 -2.36
C GLU A 84 10.21 -0.24 -2.72
N GLN A 85 11.30 -0.68 -3.35
CA GLN A 85 12.36 0.19 -3.88
C GLN A 85 11.90 0.93 -5.15
N ASP A 86 11.26 0.23 -6.08
CA ASP A 86 10.70 0.83 -7.30
C ASP A 86 9.64 1.90 -6.96
N LEU A 87 8.81 1.65 -5.95
CA LEU A 87 7.87 2.64 -5.44
C LEU A 87 8.58 3.83 -4.78
N ALA A 88 9.64 3.58 -4.02
CA ALA A 88 10.44 4.64 -3.44
C ALA A 88 11.04 5.54 -4.53
N PHE A 89 11.59 4.95 -5.59
CA PHE A 89 12.11 5.66 -6.73
C PHE A 89 11.05 6.54 -7.41
N ASP A 90 9.89 5.95 -7.73
CA ASP A 90 8.80 6.68 -8.40
C ASP A 90 8.27 7.85 -7.56
N LEU A 91 8.02 7.64 -6.27
CA LEU A 91 7.52 8.70 -5.38
C LEU A 91 8.55 9.82 -5.19
N LEU A 92 9.83 9.49 -4.98
CA LEU A 92 10.90 10.47 -4.87
C LEU A 92 11.06 11.27 -6.17
N ASN A 93 11.05 10.58 -7.31
CA ASN A 93 11.18 11.20 -8.62
C ASN A 93 10.03 12.18 -8.88
N ARG A 94 8.79 11.80 -8.60
CA ARG A 94 7.62 12.67 -8.73
C ARG A 94 7.65 13.85 -7.74
N ALA A 95 8.08 13.63 -6.51
CA ALA A 95 8.20 14.66 -5.49
C ALA A 95 9.28 15.68 -5.85
N PHE A 96 10.47 15.24 -6.27
CA PHE A 96 11.58 16.13 -6.63
C PHE A 96 11.33 16.89 -7.91
N GLN A 97 10.58 16.31 -8.85
CA GLN A 97 10.10 17.01 -10.04
C GLN A 97 8.87 17.91 -9.76
N ARG A 98 8.42 18.00 -8.49
CA ARG A 98 7.22 18.77 -8.08
C ARG A 98 5.93 18.36 -8.82
N LYS A 99 5.87 17.11 -9.26
CA LYS A 99 4.67 16.55 -9.91
C LYS A 99 3.59 16.14 -8.92
N ILE A 100 3.98 15.89 -7.67
CA ILE A 100 3.07 15.60 -6.54
C ILE A 100 3.39 16.51 -5.38
N VAL A 101 2.36 16.81 -4.59
CA VAL A 101 2.49 17.47 -3.29
C VAL A 101 2.39 16.39 -2.24
N VAL A 102 3.42 16.26 -1.44
CA VAL A 102 3.51 15.28 -0.36
C VAL A 102 3.23 15.99 0.96
N ALA A 103 2.32 15.45 1.75
CA ALA A 103 1.99 15.88 3.10
C ALA A 103 2.39 14.80 4.13
N GLY A 104 2.37 15.15 5.42
CA GLY A 104 2.81 14.28 6.51
C GLY A 104 4.21 14.62 7.00
N LYS A 105 4.65 14.01 8.11
CA LYS A 105 5.94 14.37 8.74
C LYS A 105 7.15 14.02 7.88
N MET A 106 7.03 13.00 7.01
CA MET A 106 8.09 12.66 6.07
C MET A 106 8.32 13.74 5.00
N SER A 107 7.33 14.62 4.74
CA SER A 107 7.48 15.70 3.75
C SER A 107 8.66 16.64 4.05
N GLU A 108 8.93 16.94 5.33
CA GLU A 108 10.07 17.77 5.74
C GLU A 108 11.42 17.12 5.37
N THR A 109 11.51 15.80 5.50
CA THR A 109 12.70 15.04 5.10
C THR A 109 12.85 15.02 3.58
N LEU A 110 11.77 14.85 2.84
CA LEU A 110 11.78 14.89 1.36
C LEU A 110 12.16 16.28 0.84
N GLU A 111 11.68 17.34 1.45
CA GLU A 111 12.10 18.70 1.11
C GLU A 111 13.59 18.95 1.39
N ARG A 112 14.10 18.39 2.49
CA ARG A 112 15.54 18.46 2.79
C ARG A 112 16.37 17.73 1.73
N TYR A 113 15.97 16.53 1.32
CA TYR A 113 16.64 15.82 0.23
C TYR A 113 16.57 16.62 -1.09
N SER A 114 15.42 17.16 -1.41
CA SER A 114 15.25 18.00 -2.60
C SER A 114 16.22 19.20 -2.62
N ARG A 115 16.35 19.88 -1.46
CA ARG A 115 17.31 21.01 -1.31
C ARG A 115 18.76 20.58 -1.49
N ILE A 116 19.13 19.41 -0.95
CA ILE A 116 20.50 18.87 -1.09
C ILE A 116 20.81 18.57 -2.56
N ILE A 117 19.88 17.94 -3.26
CA ILE A 117 20.02 17.63 -4.68
C ILE A 117 20.16 18.93 -5.51
N GLN A 118 19.29 19.90 -5.24
CA GLN A 118 19.34 21.21 -5.92
C GLN A 118 20.63 21.98 -5.67
N ALA A 119 21.21 21.89 -4.48
CA ALA A 119 22.47 22.54 -4.15
C ALA A 119 23.68 21.89 -4.81
N LYS A 120 23.61 20.59 -5.11
CA LYS A 120 24.71 19.84 -5.73
C LYS A 120 24.71 19.89 -7.26
N SER A 121 23.58 20.19 -7.87
CA SER A 121 23.38 20.13 -9.33
C SER A 121 23.28 21.52 -9.91
N THR A 122 24.21 21.88 -10.81
CA THR A 122 24.12 23.09 -11.64
C THR A 122 23.08 22.98 -12.77
N LEU A 123 22.73 21.75 -13.14
CA LEU A 123 21.69 21.40 -14.11
C LEU A 123 20.85 20.27 -13.52
N LEU A 124 19.59 20.58 -13.21
CA LEU A 124 18.60 19.59 -12.78
C LEU A 124 17.97 18.96 -14.02
N ASP A 125 18.68 18.09 -14.71
CA ASP A 125 18.06 17.21 -15.69
C ASP A 125 17.48 15.96 -15.03
N ALA A 126 16.62 15.27 -15.76
CA ALA A 126 15.94 14.08 -15.25
C ALA A 126 16.90 12.94 -14.92
N VAL A 127 18.04 12.85 -15.59
CA VAL A 127 19.07 11.82 -15.37
C VAL A 127 19.78 12.07 -14.05
N THR A 128 20.23 13.28 -13.81
CA THR A 128 20.89 13.67 -12.55
C THR A 128 19.98 13.46 -11.34
N ILE A 129 18.67 13.74 -11.47
CA ILE A 129 17.70 13.47 -10.40
C ILE A 129 17.59 11.98 -10.17
N ALA A 130 17.50 11.16 -11.21
CA ALA A 130 17.40 9.70 -11.10
C ALA A 130 18.63 9.11 -10.41
N ASP A 131 19.84 9.49 -10.81
CA ASP A 131 21.10 9.03 -10.20
C ASP A 131 21.13 9.35 -8.70
N HIS A 132 20.71 10.55 -8.30
CA HIS A 132 20.66 10.93 -6.88
C HIS A 132 19.59 10.16 -6.09
N ILE A 133 18.48 9.81 -6.71
CA ILE A 133 17.46 8.99 -6.07
C ILE A 133 17.98 7.58 -5.84
N ASP A 134 18.64 6.99 -6.84
CA ASP A 134 19.26 5.67 -6.72
C ASP A 134 20.32 5.67 -5.62
N ASP A 135 21.17 6.70 -5.54
CA ASP A 135 22.12 6.87 -4.46
C ASP A 135 21.46 6.91 -3.08
N ILE A 136 20.33 7.63 -2.94
CA ILE A 136 19.57 7.69 -1.68
C ILE A 136 19.05 6.30 -1.33
N ILE A 137 18.42 5.62 -2.28
CA ILE A 137 17.83 4.29 -2.06
C ILE A 137 18.90 3.27 -1.66
N ILE A 138 19.98 3.21 -2.41
CA ILE A 138 21.07 2.25 -2.17
C ILE A 138 21.77 2.52 -0.84
N ASN A 139 22.18 3.77 -0.60
CA ASN A 139 22.98 4.12 0.58
C ASN A 139 22.20 4.09 1.90
N THR A 140 20.87 4.31 1.85
CA THR A 140 20.03 4.33 3.06
C THR A 140 19.21 3.05 3.25
N GLY A 141 19.13 2.19 2.24
CA GLY A 141 18.22 1.05 2.23
C GLY A 141 16.76 1.48 2.24
N LEU A 142 16.44 2.63 1.61
CA LEU A 142 15.10 3.18 1.62
C LEU A 142 14.13 2.28 0.86
N ARG A 143 13.03 1.97 1.52
CA ARG A 143 11.88 1.26 0.96
C ARG A 143 10.60 2.02 1.27
N VAL A 144 9.63 1.91 0.41
CA VAL A 144 8.31 2.52 0.62
C VAL A 144 7.23 1.45 0.57
N VAL A 145 6.42 1.41 1.61
CA VAL A 145 5.24 0.54 1.69
C VAL A 145 4.00 1.39 1.47
N ALA A 146 3.21 1.03 0.46
CA ALA A 146 1.95 1.70 0.17
C ALA A 146 0.83 1.19 1.08
N HIS A 147 -0.03 2.11 1.50
CA HIS A 147 -1.23 1.84 2.29
C HIS A 147 -2.40 2.68 1.77
N ALA A 148 -3.60 2.36 2.20
CA ALA A 148 -4.80 3.10 1.79
C ALA A 148 -4.79 4.58 2.21
N ASP A 149 -4.18 4.89 3.35
CA ASP A 149 -4.06 6.22 3.95
C ASP A 149 -2.82 7.00 3.47
N GLY A 150 -1.78 6.31 2.95
CA GLY A 150 -0.54 6.96 2.54
C GLY A 150 0.60 5.98 2.33
N PHE A 151 1.81 6.45 2.54
CA PHE A 151 3.06 5.75 2.29
C PHE A 151 3.92 5.73 3.55
N CYS A 152 4.50 4.60 3.86
CA CYS A 152 5.46 4.43 4.94
C CYS A 152 6.89 4.37 4.34
N PHE A 153 7.71 5.36 4.61
CA PHE A 153 9.11 5.44 4.19
C PHE A 153 10.01 4.81 5.26
N ILE A 154 10.66 3.72 4.94
CA ILE A 154 11.44 2.93 5.88
C ILE A 154 12.87 2.82 5.38
N ASN A 155 13.82 3.17 6.24
CA ASN A 155 15.24 2.93 6.04
C ASN A 155 15.87 2.39 7.33
N HIS A 156 17.14 2.08 7.32
CA HIS A 156 17.83 1.49 8.47
C HIS A 156 17.74 2.33 9.75
N THR A 157 17.73 3.67 9.63
CA THR A 157 17.66 4.58 10.79
C THR A 157 16.22 4.97 11.13
N SER A 158 15.34 5.08 10.15
CA SER A 158 13.96 5.52 10.38
C SER A 158 13.08 4.43 11.00
N LEU A 159 13.47 3.17 10.87
CA LEU A 159 12.77 2.04 11.48
C LEU A 159 12.67 2.20 13.00
N GLU A 160 13.71 2.72 13.64
CA GLU A 160 13.73 2.92 15.08
C GLU A 160 12.74 3.96 15.58
N ASN A 161 12.42 4.94 14.74
CA ASN A 161 11.50 6.03 15.04
C ASN A 161 10.04 5.74 14.64
N ALA A 162 9.76 4.56 14.11
CA ALA A 162 8.41 4.19 13.69
C ALA A 162 7.47 4.02 14.89
N LEU A 163 6.34 4.75 14.91
CA LEU A 163 5.39 4.70 16.03
C LEU A 163 4.66 3.35 16.16
N CYS A 164 4.61 2.55 15.09
CA CYS A 164 4.04 1.21 15.11
C CYS A 164 5.08 0.11 15.42
N ARG A 165 6.31 0.47 15.77
CA ARG A 165 7.36 -0.51 16.11
C ARG A 165 7.04 -1.26 17.39
N THR A 166 7.34 -2.55 17.39
CA THR A 166 7.38 -3.40 18.59
C THR A 166 8.75 -4.04 18.68
N GLU A 167 9.35 -4.01 19.87
CA GLU A 167 10.65 -4.61 20.11
C GLU A 167 10.65 -6.10 19.79
N GLY A 168 11.66 -6.57 19.07
CA GLY A 168 11.78 -7.96 18.61
C GLY A 168 10.93 -8.34 17.39
N ILE A 169 9.93 -7.51 17.01
CA ILE A 169 9.03 -7.78 15.87
C ILE A 169 9.34 -6.82 14.70
N GLY A 170 9.82 -5.60 15.00
CA GLY A 170 9.98 -4.53 14.00
C GLY A 170 8.69 -3.73 13.83
N LEU A 171 8.25 -3.50 12.59
CA LEU A 171 6.97 -2.86 12.31
C LEU A 171 5.83 -3.82 12.61
N ASP A 172 4.97 -3.42 13.53
CA ASP A 172 3.83 -4.22 13.96
C ASP A 172 2.55 -3.81 13.19
N PRO A 173 2.05 -4.69 12.31
CA PRO A 173 0.86 -4.40 11.52
C PRO A 173 -0.40 -4.14 12.39
N VAL A 174 -0.46 -4.75 13.59
CA VAL A 174 -1.60 -4.59 14.51
C VAL A 174 -1.63 -3.19 15.12
N LYS A 175 -0.46 -2.60 15.37
CA LYS A 175 -0.33 -1.23 15.87
C LYS A 175 -0.50 -0.17 14.77
N ARG A 176 -0.40 -0.57 13.51
CA ARG A 176 -0.55 0.34 12.40
C ARG A 176 -2.00 0.79 12.26
N LYS A 177 -2.25 2.05 12.53
CA LYS A 177 -3.56 2.71 12.36
C LYS A 177 -3.33 4.09 11.76
N ASP A 178 -4.30 4.59 10.99
CA ASP A 178 -4.24 5.93 10.40
C ASP A 178 -3.94 7.02 11.44
N THR A 179 -4.57 6.95 12.62
CA THR A 179 -4.35 7.89 13.74
C THR A 179 -2.92 7.86 14.29
N ILE A 180 -2.23 6.72 14.20
CA ILE A 180 -0.82 6.59 14.59
C ILE A 180 0.07 7.05 13.44
N CYS A 181 -0.24 6.62 12.22
CA CYS A 181 0.55 6.94 11.03
C CYS A 181 0.60 8.45 10.75
N MET A 182 -0.50 9.18 10.89
CA MET A 182 -0.52 10.66 10.74
C MET A 182 0.55 11.37 11.55
N ASN A 183 0.91 10.81 12.71
CA ASN A 183 1.89 11.39 13.63
C ASN A 183 3.28 10.77 13.50
N CYS A 184 3.44 9.76 12.63
CA CYS A 184 4.68 9.04 12.45
C CYS A 184 5.66 9.83 11.57
N PRO A 185 6.95 9.93 11.94
CA PRO A 185 7.95 10.62 11.11
C PRO A 185 8.19 9.94 9.76
N ASN A 186 7.85 8.66 9.63
CA ASN A 186 8.02 7.87 8.42
C ASN A 186 6.81 7.95 7.47
N PHE A 187 5.77 8.69 7.84
CA PHE A 187 4.53 8.72 7.09
C PHE A 187 4.46 9.92 6.14
N ALA A 188 4.04 9.64 4.92
CA ALA A 188 3.66 10.62 3.92
C ALA A 188 2.35 10.23 3.23
N THR A 189 1.65 11.21 2.71
CA THR A 189 0.44 11.03 1.89
C THR A 189 0.44 12.03 0.75
N ASP A 190 -0.30 11.74 -0.32
CA ASP A 190 -0.47 12.64 -1.46
C ASP A 190 -1.94 12.69 -1.92
N ASN A 191 -2.19 13.42 -2.99
CA ASN A 191 -3.55 13.57 -3.54
C ASN A 191 -4.20 12.25 -3.98
N SER A 192 -3.45 11.19 -4.24
CA SER A 192 -4.00 9.88 -4.61
C SER A 192 -4.80 9.26 -3.46
N ARG A 193 -4.50 9.65 -2.22
CA ARG A 193 -5.15 9.16 -0.99
C ARG A 193 -6.34 10.02 -0.54
N LYS A 194 -6.64 11.11 -1.26
CA LYS A 194 -7.74 12.01 -0.94
C LYS A 194 -9.09 11.29 -0.75
N PRO A 195 -9.52 10.35 -1.62
CA PRO A 195 -10.79 9.63 -1.43
C PRO A 195 -10.86 8.83 -0.12
N TYR A 196 -9.74 8.24 0.32
CA TYR A 196 -9.67 7.56 1.60
C TYR A 196 -9.90 8.53 2.75
N TRP A 197 -9.19 9.66 2.76
CA TRP A 197 -9.27 10.64 3.83
C TRP A 197 -10.64 11.33 3.89
N GLU A 198 -11.27 11.64 2.76
CA GLU A 198 -12.62 12.19 2.71
C GLU A 198 -13.64 11.23 3.35
N LYS A 199 -13.57 9.94 2.99
CA LYS A 199 -14.42 8.91 3.61
C LYS A 199 -14.16 8.79 5.12
N ARG A 200 -12.91 8.87 5.53
CA ARG A 200 -12.50 8.73 6.93
C ARG A 200 -12.96 9.92 7.77
N ILE A 201 -12.81 11.13 7.26
CA ILE A 201 -13.29 12.36 7.91
C ILE A 201 -14.81 12.29 8.12
N LYS A 202 -15.55 11.89 7.10
CA LYS A 202 -17.01 11.74 7.19
C LYS A 202 -17.41 10.74 8.28
N LEU A 203 -16.74 9.59 8.35
CA LEU A 203 -16.98 8.60 9.39
C LEU A 203 -16.71 9.15 10.80
N TYR A 204 -15.61 9.88 10.99
CA TYR A 204 -15.32 10.51 12.29
C TYR A 204 -16.33 11.58 12.67
N GLN A 205 -16.83 12.37 11.71
CA GLN A 205 -17.88 13.35 11.95
C GLN A 205 -19.17 12.67 12.41
N GLU A 206 -19.59 11.59 11.76
CA GLU A 206 -20.76 10.80 12.13
C GLU A 206 -20.63 10.23 13.57
N VAL A 207 -19.44 9.72 13.94
CA VAL A 207 -19.19 9.23 15.30
C VAL A 207 -19.26 10.34 16.34
N VAL A 208 -18.68 11.50 16.05
CA VAL A 208 -18.73 12.66 16.97
C VAL A 208 -20.17 13.17 17.15
N GLU A 209 -20.94 13.23 16.09
CA GLU A 209 -22.36 13.64 16.15
C GLU A 209 -23.19 12.65 16.96
N SER A 210 -23.01 11.35 16.74
CA SER A 210 -23.70 10.29 17.50
C SER A 210 -23.36 10.38 19.00
N SER A 211 -22.08 10.53 19.34
CA SER A 211 -21.64 10.63 20.73
C SER A 211 -22.20 11.85 21.46
N LYS A 212 -22.35 12.99 20.77
CA LYS A 212 -22.99 14.17 21.32
C LYS A 212 -24.47 13.94 21.61
N ASN A 213 -25.17 13.24 20.75
CA ASN A 213 -26.57 12.90 20.93
C ASN A 213 -26.79 11.96 22.13
N GLU A 214 -25.92 10.97 22.34
CA GLU A 214 -25.96 10.07 23.49
C GLU A 214 -25.75 10.83 24.82
N GLN A 215 -24.77 11.73 24.89
CA GLN A 215 -24.52 12.56 26.06
C GLN A 215 -25.69 13.52 26.38
N LEU A 216 -26.37 14.04 25.36
CA LEU A 216 -27.58 14.86 25.55
C LEU A 216 -28.76 14.04 26.08
N ILE A 217 -28.87 12.78 25.70
CA ILE A 217 -29.91 11.85 26.18
C ILE A 217 -29.66 11.44 27.63
N GLU A 218 -28.40 11.15 28.00
CA GLU A 218 -28.03 10.82 29.39
C GLU A 218 -28.13 12.03 30.35
N GLY A 219 -27.85 13.22 29.88
CA GLY A 219 -27.98 14.44 30.66
C GLY A 219 -29.41 14.94 30.87
N SER A 220 -30.40 14.33 30.20
CA SER A 220 -31.83 14.68 30.28
C SER A 220 -32.64 13.71 31.15
N LYS A 221 -32.00 12.72 31.77
CA LYS A 221 -32.58 11.81 32.77
C LYS A 221 -32.11 12.20 34.19
#